data_0845a2b168b1d97c6550531fd507a77c
#
_entry.id   0845a2b168b1d97c6550531fd507a77c
#
_cell.length_a   1.000
_cell.length_b   1.000
_cell.length_c   1.000
_cell.angle_alpha   90.00
_cell.angle_beta   90.00
_cell.angle_gamma   90.00
#
_symmetry.space_group_name_H-M   'P 1'
#
loop_
_entity.id
_entity.type
_entity.pdbx_description
1 polymer ?
#
loop_
_entity_poly.entity_id
_entity_poly.type
_entity_poly.pdbx_seq_one_letter_code
_entity_poly.pdbx_strand_id
1 'polypeptide(L)'
;MSALICGSLAFDTITTFPGRFAEQILPEQVHILNVSFLVPTMRREFGGCAGNIAYTLHQLGGQSKVMAAVGSDGDAYVARLASWGVSTEHVRVMSDTYTAQAIIITDIDNNQITAFHPGAMQSAHEVRVPEQGDIDIAIVAPDGRQAMLEHAQQLAAAGIPFIFDPGQGLPMFDGAELRNFVDQASWVAVNDYEGRMLCERAGRSLQELSRSHLKGVVVTLGAQGCDLWVQGERTRIPGVAATEVVDPTGCGDAFRAALLYGLQQSWPLERCVVLGNRVGALKIACRGGQNHVVDRIELGLG
;
A
#
# COMPACT_ATOMS: atom_id res chain seq x y z
N MET A 1 22.12 2.04 0.11
CA MET A 1 21.04 1.12 0.53
C MET A 1 19.74 1.60 -0.09
N SER A 2 19.12 0.76 -0.92
CA SER A 2 17.89 1.12 -1.64
C SER A 2 16.78 0.10 -1.35
N ALA A 3 15.53 0.56 -1.18
CA ALA A 3 14.37 -0.31 -1.09
C ALA A 3 13.74 -0.52 -2.46
N LEU A 4 13.39 -1.75 -2.82
CA LEU A 4 12.57 -2.05 -3.99
C LEU A 4 11.09 -2.10 -3.55
N ILE A 5 10.27 -1.26 -4.14
CA ILE A 5 8.83 -1.19 -3.86
C ILE A 5 8.09 -1.82 -5.04
N CYS A 6 7.65 -3.07 -4.86
CA CYS A 6 6.81 -3.77 -5.82
C CYS A 6 5.35 -3.52 -5.45
N GLY A 7 4.60 -2.87 -6.32
CA GLY A 7 3.22 -2.51 -6.04
C GLY A 7 2.62 -1.58 -7.09
N SER A 8 1.35 -1.26 -6.95
CA SER A 8 0.60 -0.47 -7.92
C SER A 8 0.99 1.00 -7.95
N LEU A 9 0.96 1.57 -9.15
CA LEU A 9 0.83 3.00 -9.41
C LEU A 9 -0.57 3.24 -9.98
N ALA A 10 -1.34 4.15 -9.40
CA ALA A 10 -2.72 4.38 -9.79
C ALA A 10 -3.09 5.86 -9.71
N PHE A 11 -4.16 6.23 -10.37
CA PHE A 11 -4.83 7.51 -10.17
C PHE A 11 -6.16 7.32 -9.46
N ASP A 12 -6.48 8.23 -8.54
CA ASP A 12 -7.77 8.30 -7.89
C ASP A 12 -8.54 9.51 -8.44
N THR A 13 -9.57 9.26 -9.25
CA THR A 13 -10.48 10.30 -9.74
C THR A 13 -11.67 10.37 -8.79
N ILE A 14 -11.71 11.43 -8.00
CA ILE A 14 -12.68 11.61 -6.93
C ILE A 14 -13.65 12.74 -7.32
N THR A 15 -14.93 12.40 -7.35
CA THR A 15 -16.03 13.31 -7.69
C THR A 15 -17.01 13.42 -6.54
N THR A 16 -17.70 14.56 -6.43
CA THR A 16 -18.71 14.76 -5.40
C THR A 16 -20.09 14.96 -6.07
N PHE A 17 -21.05 14.14 -5.65
CA PHE A 17 -22.45 14.27 -6.00
C PHE A 17 -23.16 15.08 -4.92
N PRO A 18 -23.80 16.24 -5.24
CA PRO A 18 -24.42 17.13 -4.26
C PRO A 18 -25.83 16.66 -3.84
N GLY A 19 -26.11 15.38 -3.88
CA GLY A 19 -27.36 14.72 -3.47
C GLY A 19 -27.06 13.42 -2.73
N ARG A 20 -28.10 12.60 -2.52
CA ARG A 20 -28.00 11.29 -1.90
C ARG A 20 -28.21 10.19 -2.92
N PHE A 21 -27.38 9.15 -2.90
CA PHE A 21 -27.59 7.99 -3.78
C PHE A 21 -28.93 7.32 -3.52
N ALA A 22 -29.37 7.26 -2.26
CA ALA A 22 -30.65 6.69 -1.88
C ALA A 22 -31.86 7.38 -2.53
N GLU A 23 -31.73 8.64 -2.97
CA GLU A 23 -32.78 9.38 -3.67
C GLU A 23 -32.81 9.13 -5.18
N GLN A 24 -31.69 8.58 -5.73
CA GLN A 24 -31.52 8.34 -7.16
C GLN A 24 -31.58 6.84 -7.50
N ILE A 25 -31.20 5.96 -6.57
CA ILE A 25 -31.19 4.52 -6.76
C ILE A 25 -32.42 3.95 -6.04
N LEU A 26 -33.45 3.61 -6.81
CA LEU A 26 -34.69 3.06 -6.28
C LEU A 26 -34.53 1.54 -6.08
N PRO A 27 -34.68 1.02 -4.85
CA PRO A 27 -34.45 -0.41 -4.56
C PRO A 27 -35.30 -1.34 -5.42
N GLU A 28 -36.52 -0.93 -5.77
CA GLU A 28 -37.46 -1.72 -6.58
C GLU A 28 -37.06 -1.80 -8.06
N GLN A 29 -36.15 -0.91 -8.52
CA GLN A 29 -35.74 -0.77 -9.91
C GLN A 29 -34.29 -1.13 -10.15
N VAL A 30 -33.60 -1.72 -9.19
CA VAL A 30 -32.16 -2.10 -9.30
C VAL A 30 -31.91 -3.06 -10.46
N HIS A 31 -32.89 -3.86 -10.87
CA HIS A 31 -32.80 -4.80 -11.99
C HIS A 31 -32.77 -4.09 -13.38
N ILE A 32 -33.11 -2.80 -13.46
CA ILE A 32 -33.08 -1.96 -14.68
C ILE A 32 -32.38 -0.64 -14.36
N LEU A 33 -31.26 -0.71 -13.65
CA LEU A 33 -30.56 0.48 -13.17
C LEU A 33 -29.96 1.29 -14.33
N ASN A 34 -30.44 2.51 -14.53
CA ASN A 34 -29.87 3.50 -15.42
C ASN A 34 -29.84 4.86 -14.68
N VAL A 35 -28.76 5.12 -13.97
CA VAL A 35 -28.60 6.31 -13.12
C VAL A 35 -27.46 7.16 -13.65
N SER A 36 -27.68 8.47 -13.71
CA SER A 36 -26.67 9.48 -14.09
C SER A 36 -26.49 10.47 -12.95
N PHE A 37 -25.26 10.65 -12.49
CA PHE A 37 -24.94 11.62 -11.45
C PHE A 37 -24.28 12.86 -12.06
N LEU A 38 -24.87 14.03 -11.83
CA LEU A 38 -24.20 15.29 -12.13
C LEU A 38 -23.22 15.60 -11.01
N VAL A 39 -21.93 15.57 -11.31
CA VAL A 39 -20.83 15.78 -10.37
C VAL A 39 -20.08 17.07 -10.71
N PRO A 40 -20.39 18.20 -10.07
CA PRO A 40 -19.83 19.50 -10.41
C PRO A 40 -18.36 19.66 -10.03
N THR A 41 -17.85 18.78 -9.17
CA THR A 41 -16.45 18.80 -8.71
C THR A 41 -15.76 17.50 -9.03
N MET A 42 -14.53 17.60 -9.53
CA MET A 42 -13.66 16.46 -9.80
C MET A 42 -12.22 16.84 -9.42
N ARG A 43 -11.53 15.91 -8.78
CA ARG A 43 -10.09 15.99 -8.57
C ARG A 43 -9.45 14.68 -8.96
N ARG A 44 -8.22 14.75 -9.45
CA ARG A 44 -7.39 13.56 -9.74
C ARG A 44 -6.18 13.59 -8.82
N GLU A 45 -6.01 12.53 -8.05
CA GLU A 45 -4.92 12.35 -7.10
C GLU A 45 -3.98 11.26 -7.59
N PHE A 46 -2.71 11.36 -7.22
CA PHE A 46 -1.77 10.27 -7.38
C PHE A 46 -1.98 9.27 -6.23
N GLY A 47 -2.16 8.01 -6.58
CA GLY A 47 -2.46 6.91 -5.66
C GLY A 47 -1.69 5.64 -6.02
N GLY A 48 -2.18 4.50 -5.55
CA GLY A 48 -1.50 3.22 -5.66
C GLY A 48 -0.45 3.01 -4.57
N CYS A 49 -0.38 1.77 -4.08
CA CYS A 49 0.42 1.45 -2.89
C CYS A 49 1.91 1.77 -3.07
N ALA A 50 2.50 1.41 -4.23
CA ALA A 50 3.92 1.71 -4.45
C ALA A 50 4.21 3.21 -4.51
N GLY A 51 3.32 3.99 -5.14
CA GLY A 51 3.49 5.43 -5.20
C GLY A 51 3.39 6.12 -3.85
N ASN A 52 2.43 5.71 -3.04
CA ASN A 52 2.21 6.24 -1.69
C ASN A 52 3.38 5.88 -0.76
N ILE A 53 3.87 4.63 -0.83
CA ILE A 53 5.03 4.17 -0.06
C ILE A 53 6.29 4.94 -0.49
N ALA A 54 6.54 5.07 -1.81
CA ALA A 54 7.71 5.78 -2.33
C ALA A 54 7.71 7.26 -1.94
N TYR A 55 6.54 7.92 -2.01
CA TYR A 55 6.38 9.30 -1.56
C TYR A 55 6.77 9.48 -0.09
N THR A 56 6.19 8.67 0.77
CA THR A 56 6.43 8.77 2.21
C THR A 56 7.89 8.41 2.55
N LEU A 57 8.45 7.38 1.90
CA LEU A 57 9.84 6.98 2.09
C LEU A 57 10.81 8.09 1.67
N HIS A 58 10.54 8.78 0.56
CA HIS A 58 11.27 9.98 0.14
C HIS A 58 11.20 11.09 1.20
N GLN A 59 10.01 11.39 1.74
CA GLN A 59 9.83 12.39 2.80
C GLN A 59 10.64 12.06 4.06
N LEU A 60 10.80 10.77 4.37
CA LEU A 60 11.64 10.28 5.47
C LEU A 60 13.14 10.34 5.16
N GLY A 61 13.52 10.61 3.90
CA GLY A 61 14.91 10.62 3.44
C GLY A 61 15.47 9.25 3.07
N GLY A 62 14.59 8.25 2.90
CA GLY A 62 14.96 6.93 2.39
C GLY A 62 15.16 6.93 0.88
N GLN A 63 15.90 5.93 0.40
CA GLN A 63 16.15 5.70 -1.03
C GLN A 63 15.28 4.55 -1.52
N SER A 64 14.62 4.72 -2.67
CA SER A 64 13.78 3.67 -3.25
C SER A 64 13.87 3.57 -4.76
N LYS A 65 13.55 2.38 -5.26
CA LYS A 65 13.24 2.07 -6.66
C LYS A 65 11.80 1.56 -6.68
N VAL A 66 10.99 2.05 -7.61
CA VAL A 66 9.62 1.58 -7.80
C VAL A 66 9.58 0.57 -8.92
N MET A 67 8.99 -0.59 -8.69
CA MET A 67 8.74 -1.63 -9.68
C MET A 67 7.23 -1.77 -9.88
N ALA A 68 6.76 -1.30 -11.03
CA ALA A 68 5.34 -1.16 -11.34
C ALA A 68 5.09 -1.07 -12.85
N ALA A 69 3.82 -1.04 -13.24
CA ALA A 69 3.41 -0.71 -14.61
C ALA A 69 2.44 0.48 -14.61
N VAL A 70 2.60 1.36 -15.60
CA VAL A 70 1.69 2.47 -15.90
C VAL A 70 1.21 2.37 -17.34
N GLY A 71 0.08 2.97 -17.65
CA GLY A 71 -0.47 3.00 -19.02
C GLY A 71 0.02 4.18 -19.83
N SER A 72 -0.61 4.37 -20.99
CA SER A 72 -0.32 5.46 -21.95
C SER A 72 -0.49 6.87 -21.36
N ASP A 73 -1.21 7.00 -20.25
CA ASP A 73 -1.41 8.24 -19.49
C ASP A 73 -0.47 8.38 -18.27
N GLY A 74 0.55 7.51 -18.15
CA GLY A 74 1.43 7.39 -16.99
C GLY A 74 2.57 8.40 -16.92
N ASP A 75 2.85 9.17 -17.98
CA ASP A 75 4.01 10.08 -18.05
C ASP A 75 4.08 11.06 -16.87
N ALA A 76 2.93 11.60 -16.47
CA ALA A 76 2.87 12.51 -15.32
C ALA A 76 3.26 11.81 -14.00
N TYR A 77 2.96 10.52 -13.87
CA TYR A 77 3.33 9.73 -12.70
C TYR A 77 4.84 9.46 -12.68
N VAL A 78 5.39 9.02 -13.81
CA VAL A 78 6.84 8.78 -13.97
C VAL A 78 7.64 10.06 -13.69
N ALA A 79 7.21 11.19 -14.26
CA ALA A 79 7.84 12.50 -14.02
C ALA A 79 7.78 12.91 -12.53
N ARG A 80 6.66 12.63 -11.85
CA ARG A 80 6.51 12.91 -10.43
C ARG A 80 7.49 12.09 -9.57
N LEU A 81 7.59 10.79 -9.80
CA LEU A 81 8.57 9.94 -9.11
C LEU A 81 10.01 10.43 -9.34
N ALA A 82 10.36 10.73 -10.58
CA ALA A 82 11.68 11.24 -10.95
C ALA A 82 11.98 12.59 -10.26
N SER A 83 10.99 13.46 -10.07
CA SER A 83 11.15 14.74 -9.36
C SER A 83 11.58 14.59 -7.90
N TRP A 84 11.31 13.44 -7.28
CA TRP A 84 11.77 13.10 -5.93
C TRP A 84 13.10 12.35 -5.91
N GLY A 85 13.70 12.09 -7.08
CA GLY A 85 14.90 11.25 -7.19
C GLY A 85 14.62 9.75 -7.00
N VAL A 86 13.36 9.33 -7.05
CA VAL A 86 12.97 7.92 -7.04
C VAL A 86 13.28 7.31 -8.40
N SER A 87 14.02 6.19 -8.43
CA SER A 87 14.34 5.52 -9.67
C SER A 87 13.08 4.94 -10.31
N THR A 88 12.88 5.27 -11.59
CA THR A 88 11.78 4.79 -12.44
C THR A 88 12.24 3.73 -13.45
N GLU A 89 13.46 3.22 -13.30
CA GLU A 89 14.07 2.21 -14.19
C GLU A 89 13.21 0.94 -14.33
N HIS A 90 12.48 0.59 -13.26
CA HIS A 90 11.61 -0.57 -13.21
C HIS A 90 10.12 -0.19 -13.31
N VAL A 91 9.82 1.02 -13.79
CA VAL A 91 8.45 1.42 -14.14
C VAL A 91 8.23 1.23 -15.62
N ARG A 92 7.41 0.25 -16.00
CA ARG A 92 7.11 -0.06 -17.39
C ARG A 92 5.90 0.72 -17.89
N VAL A 93 6.02 1.33 -19.05
CA VAL A 93 4.90 1.99 -19.74
C VAL A 93 4.25 1.01 -20.72
N MET A 94 2.95 0.76 -20.56
CA MET A 94 2.11 -0.08 -21.42
C MET A 94 1.28 0.84 -22.31
N SER A 95 1.62 0.92 -23.60
CA SER A 95 1.02 1.89 -24.53
C SER A 95 -0.42 1.56 -24.96
N ASP A 96 -0.85 0.32 -24.75
CA ASP A 96 -2.13 -0.23 -25.22
C ASP A 96 -3.24 -0.18 -24.15
N THR A 97 -2.93 0.33 -22.97
CA THR A 97 -3.89 0.45 -21.85
C THR A 97 -3.67 1.76 -21.06
N TYR A 98 -4.57 2.05 -20.11
CA TYR A 98 -4.42 3.15 -19.17
C TYR A 98 -3.76 2.68 -17.87
N THR A 99 -3.21 3.64 -17.12
CA THR A 99 -2.76 3.41 -15.73
C THR A 99 -3.94 2.96 -14.87
N ALA A 100 -3.69 2.16 -13.85
CA ALA A 100 -4.71 1.77 -12.90
C ALA A 100 -5.43 3.01 -12.34
N GLN A 101 -6.75 2.93 -12.19
CA GLN A 101 -7.57 4.07 -11.79
C GLN A 101 -8.75 3.66 -10.93
N ALA A 102 -8.91 4.31 -9.78
CA ALA A 102 -10.15 4.32 -9.03
C ALA A 102 -11.00 5.54 -9.45
N ILE A 103 -12.24 5.31 -9.86
CA ILE A 103 -13.22 6.34 -10.16
C ILE A 103 -14.24 6.31 -9.03
N ILE A 104 -14.21 7.34 -8.19
CA ILE A 104 -14.93 7.39 -6.93
C ILE A 104 -15.95 8.52 -7.00
N ILE A 105 -17.22 8.20 -6.79
CA ILE A 105 -18.31 9.17 -6.62
C ILE A 105 -18.70 9.14 -5.15
N THR A 106 -18.68 10.29 -4.48
CA THR A 106 -19.06 10.44 -3.07
C THR A 106 -20.31 11.32 -2.96
N ASP A 107 -21.32 10.86 -2.24
CA ASP A 107 -22.54 11.65 -1.96
C ASP A 107 -22.38 12.53 -0.69
N ILE A 108 -23.42 13.31 -0.36
CA ILE A 108 -23.39 14.23 0.78
C ILE A 108 -23.34 13.51 2.15
N ASP A 109 -23.74 12.25 2.21
CA ASP A 109 -23.69 11.43 3.41
C ASP A 109 -22.40 10.59 3.49
N ASN A 110 -21.38 10.89 2.64
CA ASN A 110 -20.11 10.17 2.49
C ASN A 110 -20.26 8.69 2.04
N ASN A 111 -21.37 8.31 1.45
CA ASN A 111 -21.45 7.03 0.74
C ASN A 111 -20.64 7.10 -0.55
N GLN A 112 -20.05 5.99 -0.95
CA GLN A 112 -19.18 5.93 -2.13
C GLN A 112 -19.63 4.83 -3.09
N ILE A 113 -19.60 5.17 -4.37
CA ILE A 113 -19.65 4.22 -5.48
C ILE A 113 -18.30 4.29 -6.16
N THR A 114 -17.61 3.15 -6.23
CA THR A 114 -16.26 3.07 -6.82
C THR A 114 -16.26 2.09 -7.98
N ALA A 115 -15.75 2.54 -9.12
CA ALA A 115 -15.34 1.67 -10.22
C ALA A 115 -13.81 1.63 -10.25
N PHE A 116 -13.23 0.44 -10.22
CA PHE A 116 -11.78 0.26 -10.31
C PHE A 116 -11.39 -0.33 -11.65
N HIS A 117 -10.54 0.40 -12.38
CA HIS A 117 -9.91 -0.06 -13.62
C HIS A 117 -8.47 -0.47 -13.31
N PRO A 118 -8.11 -1.75 -13.39
CA PRO A 118 -6.75 -2.19 -13.06
C PRO A 118 -5.71 -1.80 -14.13
N GLY A 119 -6.11 -1.69 -15.39
CA GLY A 119 -5.26 -1.25 -16.49
C GLY A 119 -3.89 -1.93 -16.54
N ALA A 120 -2.84 -1.15 -16.72
CA ALA A 120 -1.45 -1.62 -16.81
C ALA A 120 -0.98 -2.44 -15.59
N MET A 121 -1.59 -2.25 -14.42
CA MET A 121 -1.29 -3.01 -13.21
C MET A 121 -1.42 -4.54 -13.45
N GLN A 122 -2.31 -4.99 -14.33
CA GLN A 122 -2.47 -6.41 -14.65
C GLN A 122 -1.24 -7.01 -15.32
N SER A 123 -0.43 -6.20 -16.00
CA SER A 123 0.80 -6.60 -16.68
C SER A 123 2.08 -6.29 -15.89
N ALA A 124 1.96 -5.88 -14.62
CA ALA A 124 3.12 -5.56 -13.78
C ALA A 124 4.08 -6.76 -13.60
N HIS A 125 3.60 -8.00 -13.75
CA HIS A 125 4.42 -9.22 -13.73
C HIS A 125 5.45 -9.29 -14.88
N GLU A 126 5.28 -8.53 -15.95
CA GLU A 126 6.24 -8.44 -17.04
C GLU A 126 7.51 -7.66 -16.65
N VAL A 127 7.45 -6.92 -15.55
CA VAL A 127 8.62 -6.30 -14.91
C VAL A 127 9.23 -7.30 -13.95
N ARG A 128 10.53 -7.54 -14.06
CA ARG A 128 11.21 -8.55 -13.24
C ARG A 128 12.11 -7.90 -12.19
N VAL A 129 12.21 -8.55 -11.05
CA VAL A 129 13.19 -8.17 -10.02
C VAL A 129 14.58 -8.25 -10.62
N PRO A 130 15.42 -7.18 -10.49
CA PRO A 130 16.77 -7.19 -11.04
C PRO A 130 17.63 -8.28 -10.37
N GLU A 131 18.39 -9.03 -11.18
CA GLU A 131 19.27 -10.10 -10.68
C GLU A 131 20.49 -9.55 -9.92
N GLN A 132 20.89 -8.32 -10.22
CA GLN A 132 21.99 -7.62 -9.58
C GLN A 132 21.59 -6.18 -9.29
N GLY A 133 21.98 -5.67 -8.15
CA GLY A 133 21.68 -4.28 -7.79
C GLY A 133 21.94 -4.00 -6.32
N ASP A 134 21.81 -2.73 -5.97
CA ASP A 134 21.94 -2.18 -4.62
C ASP A 134 20.60 -2.22 -3.84
N ILE A 135 19.89 -3.35 -3.93
CA ILE A 135 18.62 -3.57 -3.23
C ILE A 135 18.90 -4.34 -1.95
N ASP A 136 18.68 -3.71 -0.82
CA ASP A 136 18.91 -4.32 0.50
C ASP A 136 17.63 -4.87 1.13
N ILE A 137 16.49 -4.34 0.72
CA ILE A 137 15.17 -4.71 1.23
C ILE A 137 14.11 -4.44 0.16
N ALA A 138 13.03 -5.20 0.19
CA ALA A 138 11.88 -4.95 -0.67
C ALA A 138 10.56 -4.97 0.11
N ILE A 139 9.49 -4.55 -0.57
CA ILE A 139 8.12 -4.78 -0.16
C ILE A 139 7.32 -5.30 -1.35
N VAL A 140 6.51 -6.32 -1.13
CA VAL A 140 5.48 -6.79 -2.05
C VAL A 140 4.15 -6.26 -1.52
N ALA A 141 3.72 -5.14 -2.07
CA ALA A 141 2.49 -4.43 -1.77
C ALA A 141 1.40 -4.75 -2.82
N PRO A 142 0.13 -4.37 -2.58
CA PRO A 142 -0.96 -4.65 -3.52
C PRO A 142 -0.67 -4.23 -4.96
N ASP A 143 -0.79 -5.19 -5.86
CA ASP A 143 -0.57 -5.07 -7.30
C ASP A 143 -1.41 -6.11 -8.07
N GLY A 144 -1.19 -6.28 -9.36
CA GLY A 144 -1.74 -7.38 -10.13
C GLY A 144 -1.38 -8.73 -9.50
N ARG A 145 -2.36 -9.63 -9.43
CA ARG A 145 -2.22 -10.93 -8.74
C ARG A 145 -0.96 -11.69 -9.16
N GLN A 146 -0.72 -11.79 -10.48
CA GLN A 146 0.45 -12.49 -11.01
C GLN A 146 1.75 -11.80 -10.63
N ALA A 147 1.77 -10.46 -10.64
CA ALA A 147 2.94 -9.68 -10.26
C ALA A 147 3.33 -9.95 -8.80
N MET A 148 2.36 -9.93 -7.87
CA MET A 148 2.65 -10.20 -6.47
C MET A 148 3.26 -11.60 -6.27
N LEU A 149 2.73 -12.63 -6.93
CA LEU A 149 3.25 -14.00 -6.85
C LEU A 149 4.67 -14.11 -7.39
N GLU A 150 4.91 -13.59 -8.60
CA GLU A 150 6.21 -13.69 -9.26
C GLU A 150 7.28 -12.84 -8.58
N HIS A 151 6.94 -11.61 -8.17
CA HIS A 151 7.89 -10.73 -7.49
C HIS A 151 8.33 -11.30 -6.14
N ALA A 152 7.41 -11.86 -5.34
CA ALA A 152 7.77 -12.54 -4.09
C ALA A 152 8.72 -13.72 -4.33
N GLN A 153 8.42 -14.55 -5.35
CA GLN A 153 9.27 -15.68 -5.72
C GLN A 153 10.66 -15.24 -6.21
N GLN A 154 10.72 -14.18 -7.02
CA GLN A 154 11.98 -13.64 -7.54
C GLN A 154 12.83 -13.02 -6.41
N LEU A 155 12.21 -12.27 -5.49
CA LEU A 155 12.91 -11.71 -4.32
C LEU A 155 13.47 -12.81 -3.41
N ALA A 156 12.68 -13.85 -3.14
CA ALA A 156 13.14 -14.99 -2.35
C ALA A 156 14.30 -15.72 -3.04
N ALA A 157 14.22 -15.95 -4.35
CA ALA A 157 15.28 -16.59 -5.13
C ALA A 157 16.58 -15.77 -5.17
N ALA A 158 16.46 -14.43 -5.20
CA ALA A 158 17.58 -13.50 -5.14
C ALA A 158 18.14 -13.30 -3.72
N GLY A 159 17.51 -13.88 -2.68
CA GLY A 159 17.90 -13.70 -1.28
C GLY A 159 17.65 -12.28 -0.75
N ILE A 160 16.79 -11.50 -1.40
CA ILE A 160 16.44 -10.15 -0.98
C ILE A 160 15.34 -10.22 0.08
N PRO A 161 15.59 -9.75 1.32
CA PRO A 161 14.59 -9.77 2.36
C PRO A 161 13.44 -8.81 2.01
N PHE A 162 12.20 -9.23 2.22
CA PHE A 162 11.06 -8.39 1.89
C PHE A 162 9.93 -8.44 2.92
N ILE A 163 9.13 -7.37 2.94
CA ILE A 163 7.87 -7.28 3.67
C ILE A 163 6.76 -7.78 2.73
N PHE A 164 5.97 -8.74 3.17
CA PHE A 164 4.72 -9.10 2.52
C PHE A 164 3.58 -8.24 3.07
N ASP A 165 3.02 -7.41 2.22
CA ASP A 165 1.85 -6.56 2.48
C ASP A 165 0.74 -6.94 1.49
N PRO A 166 -0.13 -7.90 1.83
CA PRO A 166 -1.21 -8.27 0.92
C PRO A 166 -2.23 -7.16 0.71
N GLY A 167 -2.44 -6.32 1.73
CA GLY A 167 -3.41 -5.24 1.72
C GLY A 167 -4.77 -5.67 1.17
N GLN A 168 -5.38 -4.82 0.39
CA GLN A 168 -6.65 -5.09 -0.29
C GLN A 168 -6.56 -6.19 -1.36
N GLY A 169 -5.38 -6.63 -1.75
CA GLY A 169 -5.15 -7.76 -2.66
C GLY A 169 -5.35 -9.14 -2.01
N LEU A 170 -5.40 -9.22 -0.68
CA LEU A 170 -5.49 -10.49 0.05
C LEU A 170 -6.63 -11.41 -0.44
N PRO A 171 -7.84 -10.93 -0.77
CA PRO A 171 -8.92 -11.77 -1.27
C PRO A 171 -8.60 -12.50 -2.59
N MET A 172 -7.64 -12.05 -3.38
CA MET A 172 -7.26 -12.67 -4.66
C MET A 172 -6.52 -14.01 -4.49
N PHE A 173 -6.03 -14.32 -3.29
CA PHE A 173 -5.16 -15.46 -3.04
C PHE A 173 -5.87 -16.56 -2.24
N ASP A 174 -5.58 -17.80 -2.59
CA ASP A 174 -5.99 -18.94 -1.79
C ASP A 174 -5.06 -19.19 -0.59
N GLY A 175 -5.44 -20.16 0.27
CA GLY A 175 -4.67 -20.44 1.47
C GLY A 175 -3.27 -21.02 1.20
N ALA A 176 -3.08 -21.73 0.09
CA ALA A 176 -1.77 -22.28 -0.30
C ALA A 176 -0.84 -21.18 -0.77
N GLU A 177 -1.34 -20.26 -1.57
CA GLU A 177 -0.60 -19.08 -2.05
C GLU A 177 -0.22 -18.16 -0.91
N LEU A 178 -1.15 -17.91 0.03
CA LEU A 178 -0.85 -17.09 1.22
C LEU A 178 0.23 -17.73 2.11
N ARG A 179 0.19 -19.06 2.29
CA ARG A 179 1.28 -19.77 2.99
C ARG A 179 2.61 -19.59 2.26
N ASN A 180 2.61 -19.72 0.94
CA ASN A 180 3.80 -19.56 0.12
C ASN A 180 4.40 -18.14 0.23
N PHE A 181 3.57 -17.08 0.23
CA PHE A 181 4.04 -15.72 0.48
C PHE A 181 4.71 -15.59 1.85
N VAL A 182 4.05 -16.11 2.89
CA VAL A 182 4.59 -16.08 4.26
C VAL A 182 5.90 -16.84 4.35
N ASP A 183 6.00 -18.01 3.70
CA ASP A 183 7.18 -18.84 3.73
C ASP A 183 8.36 -18.23 2.94
N GLN A 184 8.14 -17.25 2.08
CA GLN A 184 9.15 -16.51 1.33
C GLN A 184 9.54 -15.18 1.98
N ALA A 185 8.61 -14.53 2.69
CA ALA A 185 8.79 -13.21 3.26
C ALA A 185 9.72 -13.20 4.47
N SER A 186 10.33 -12.05 4.76
CA SER A 186 11.07 -11.83 6.01
C SER A 186 10.18 -11.18 7.09
N TRP A 187 9.21 -10.39 6.69
CA TRP A 187 8.21 -9.75 7.56
C TRP A 187 6.84 -9.80 6.90
N VAL A 188 5.80 -9.74 7.72
CA VAL A 188 4.41 -9.55 7.28
C VAL A 188 3.86 -8.28 7.91
N ALA A 189 3.20 -7.44 7.12
CA ALA A 189 2.53 -6.24 7.59
C ALA A 189 1.09 -6.23 7.09
N VAL A 190 0.12 -6.22 8.01
CA VAL A 190 -1.31 -6.30 7.73
C VAL A 190 -2.08 -5.37 8.67
N ASN A 191 -3.33 -5.04 8.33
CA ASN A 191 -4.26 -4.50 9.31
C ASN A 191 -4.99 -5.63 10.08
N ASP A 192 -5.83 -5.28 11.05
CA ASP A 192 -6.53 -6.25 11.88
C ASP A 192 -7.51 -7.15 11.10
N TYR A 193 -8.16 -6.62 10.07
CA TYR A 193 -9.04 -7.38 9.19
C TYR A 193 -8.24 -8.32 8.27
N GLU A 194 -7.20 -7.81 7.64
CA GLU A 194 -6.28 -8.59 6.80
C GLU A 194 -5.58 -9.69 7.60
N GLY A 195 -5.14 -9.38 8.82
CA GLY A 195 -4.52 -10.35 9.72
C GLY A 195 -5.45 -11.53 10.07
N ARG A 196 -6.72 -11.24 10.35
CA ARG A 196 -7.74 -12.30 10.58
C ARG A 196 -7.94 -13.14 9.34
N MET A 197 -8.12 -12.52 8.18
CA MET A 197 -8.33 -13.22 6.91
C MET A 197 -7.11 -14.06 6.52
N LEU A 198 -5.90 -13.54 6.71
CA LEU A 198 -4.64 -14.26 6.48
C LEU A 198 -4.59 -15.53 7.36
N CYS A 199 -4.87 -15.40 8.65
CA CYS A 199 -4.88 -16.54 9.58
C CYS A 199 -5.92 -17.59 9.19
N GLU A 200 -7.14 -17.16 8.88
CA GLU A 200 -8.22 -18.05 8.48
C GLU A 200 -7.87 -18.85 7.22
N ARG A 201 -7.40 -18.16 6.17
CA ARG A 201 -7.08 -18.80 4.89
C ARG A 201 -5.78 -19.62 4.94
N ALA A 202 -4.75 -19.12 5.62
CA ALA A 202 -3.50 -19.85 5.76
C ALA A 202 -3.58 -21.02 6.75
N GLY A 203 -4.60 -21.05 7.62
CA GLY A 203 -4.78 -22.07 8.65
C GLY A 203 -3.72 -22.00 9.75
N ARG A 204 -3.15 -20.80 10.00
CA ARG A 204 -2.13 -20.55 11.03
C ARG A 204 -2.46 -19.28 11.80
N SER A 205 -2.30 -19.28 13.11
CA SER A 205 -2.43 -18.08 13.93
C SER A 205 -1.24 -17.11 13.76
N LEU A 206 -1.42 -15.83 14.12
CA LEU A 206 -0.30 -14.86 14.12
C LEU A 206 0.86 -15.31 15.00
N GLN A 207 0.57 -15.98 16.11
CA GLN A 207 1.57 -16.55 16.99
C GLN A 207 2.40 -17.63 16.28
N GLU A 208 1.76 -18.56 15.57
CA GLU A 208 2.43 -19.61 14.81
C GLU A 208 3.25 -19.01 13.64
N LEU A 209 2.69 -18.04 12.91
CA LEU A 209 3.40 -17.32 11.85
C LEU A 209 4.68 -16.68 12.38
N SER A 210 4.60 -15.98 13.52
CA SER A 210 5.75 -15.29 14.12
C SER A 210 6.79 -16.20 14.76
N ARG A 211 6.47 -17.48 14.99
CA ARG A 211 7.42 -18.52 15.42
C ARG A 211 8.17 -19.20 14.28
N SER A 212 7.77 -18.93 13.03
CA SER A 212 8.46 -19.45 11.86
C SER A 212 9.79 -18.70 11.62
N HIS A 213 10.28 -18.69 10.39
CA HIS A 213 11.47 -17.93 9.98
C HIS A 213 11.25 -16.41 9.92
N LEU A 214 9.99 -15.94 10.03
CA LEU A 214 9.67 -14.51 9.99
C LEU A 214 10.37 -13.74 11.10
N LYS A 215 10.99 -12.64 10.73
CA LYS A 215 11.60 -11.70 11.69
C LYS A 215 10.55 -10.89 12.46
N GLY A 216 9.31 -10.91 12.03
CA GLY A 216 8.17 -10.33 12.73
C GLY A 216 6.91 -10.22 11.87
N VAL A 217 5.77 -10.12 12.58
CA VAL A 217 4.46 -9.83 12.00
C VAL A 217 3.92 -8.57 12.65
N VAL A 218 3.57 -7.58 11.86
CA VAL A 218 3.03 -6.29 12.30
C VAL A 218 1.56 -6.22 11.94
N VAL A 219 0.70 -5.99 12.92
CA VAL A 219 -0.74 -5.83 12.73
C VAL A 219 -1.16 -4.43 13.15
N THR A 220 -1.52 -3.59 12.20
CA THR A 220 -2.01 -2.24 12.48
C THR A 220 -3.47 -2.24 12.93
N LEU A 221 -3.80 -1.39 13.91
CA LEU A 221 -5.09 -1.32 14.61
C LEU A 221 -5.67 0.10 14.57
N GLY A 222 -5.36 0.85 13.53
CA GLY A 222 -5.77 2.25 13.39
C GLY A 222 -5.29 3.12 14.57
N ALA A 223 -6.19 3.87 15.18
CA ALA A 223 -5.87 4.76 16.30
C ALA A 223 -5.32 4.04 17.54
N GLN A 224 -5.53 2.72 17.66
CA GLN A 224 -5.02 1.93 18.79
C GLN A 224 -3.53 1.57 18.65
N GLY A 225 -2.89 1.89 17.50
CA GLY A 225 -1.50 1.56 17.21
C GLY A 225 -1.34 0.21 16.53
N CYS A 226 -0.46 -0.64 17.02
CA CYS A 226 -0.19 -1.94 16.41
C CYS A 226 0.15 -3.03 17.42
N ASP A 227 -0.07 -4.26 16.99
CA ASP A 227 0.49 -5.46 17.60
C ASP A 227 1.72 -5.89 16.81
N LEU A 228 2.84 -6.01 17.50
CA LEU A 228 4.06 -6.59 16.98
C LEU A 228 4.22 -8.01 17.53
N TRP A 229 4.33 -8.99 16.63
CA TRP A 229 4.57 -10.39 16.97
C TRP A 229 5.98 -10.80 16.55
N VAL A 230 6.79 -11.24 17.50
CA VAL A 230 8.16 -11.77 17.26
C VAL A 230 8.33 -13.03 18.08
N GLN A 231 8.76 -14.11 17.45
CA GLN A 231 9.02 -15.41 18.10
C GLN A 231 7.83 -15.93 18.96
N GLY A 232 6.62 -15.62 18.56
CA GLY A 232 5.41 -16.03 19.29
C GLY A 232 4.97 -15.08 20.41
N GLU A 233 5.76 -14.06 20.68
CA GLU A 233 5.44 -13.05 21.69
C GLU A 233 4.77 -11.84 21.05
N ARG A 234 3.72 -11.34 21.68
CA ARG A 234 2.98 -10.15 21.25
C ARG A 234 3.34 -8.95 22.08
N THR A 235 3.76 -7.89 21.44
CA THR A 235 3.96 -6.58 22.07
C THR A 235 2.95 -5.58 21.49
N ARG A 236 2.14 -4.94 22.32
CA ARG A 236 1.26 -3.84 21.92
C ARG A 236 2.05 -2.55 21.92
N ILE A 237 2.11 -1.88 20.77
CA ILE A 237 2.71 -0.55 20.61
C ILE A 237 1.57 0.45 20.43
N PRO A 238 1.40 1.40 21.37
CA PRO A 238 0.27 2.32 21.35
C PRO A 238 0.31 3.24 20.13
N GLY A 239 -0.87 3.63 19.66
CA GLY A 239 -1.01 4.62 18.60
C GLY A 239 -0.59 6.02 19.06
N VAL A 240 -0.41 6.88 18.06
CA VAL A 240 -0.18 8.31 18.27
C VAL A 240 -1.46 9.05 17.90
N ALA A 241 -1.89 9.97 18.75
CA ALA A 241 -3.06 10.80 18.44
C ALA A 241 -2.77 11.70 17.23
N ALA A 242 -3.64 11.64 16.23
CA ALA A 242 -3.59 12.55 15.11
C ALA A 242 -4.11 13.94 15.54
N THR A 243 -3.59 15.00 14.94
CA THR A 243 -4.08 16.36 15.17
C THR A 243 -5.49 16.55 14.61
N GLU A 244 -5.80 15.86 13.52
CA GLU A 244 -7.09 15.88 12.84
C GLU A 244 -7.27 14.56 12.07
N VAL A 245 -8.51 14.15 11.87
CA VAL A 245 -8.86 12.98 11.04
C VAL A 245 -9.56 13.47 9.77
N VAL A 246 -8.81 13.55 8.68
CA VAL A 246 -9.27 14.11 7.40
C VAL A 246 -9.50 13.02 6.36
N ASP A 247 -8.51 12.10 6.18
CA ASP A 247 -8.56 11.08 5.13
C ASP A 247 -7.69 9.87 5.50
N PRO A 248 -8.28 8.67 5.66
CA PRO A 248 -7.53 7.46 5.99
C PRO A 248 -6.77 6.85 4.79
N THR A 249 -7.02 7.32 3.55
CA THR A 249 -6.38 6.78 2.33
C THR A 249 -4.86 6.91 2.42
N GLY A 250 -4.14 5.80 2.23
CA GLY A 250 -2.68 5.77 2.24
C GLY A 250 -2.03 5.81 3.65
N CYS A 251 -2.80 5.76 4.75
CA CYS A 251 -2.21 5.65 6.09
C CYS A 251 -1.44 4.34 6.27
N GLY A 252 -1.96 3.24 5.70
CA GLY A 252 -1.26 1.96 5.66
C GLY A 252 0.05 2.05 4.88
N ASP A 253 0.04 2.69 3.71
CA ASP A 253 1.22 2.88 2.87
C ASP A 253 2.29 3.74 3.58
N ALA A 254 1.86 4.81 4.24
CA ALA A 254 2.74 5.68 5.03
C ALA A 254 3.40 4.90 6.19
N PHE A 255 2.65 4.04 6.86
CA PHE A 255 3.17 3.14 7.88
C PHE A 255 4.21 2.17 7.30
N ARG A 256 3.94 1.53 6.13
CA ARG A 256 4.87 0.61 5.44
C ARG A 256 6.14 1.32 5.01
N ALA A 257 6.04 2.56 4.54
CA ALA A 257 7.21 3.39 4.23
C ALA A 257 8.11 3.61 5.44
N ALA A 258 7.52 3.87 6.61
CA ALA A 258 8.26 4.01 7.86
C ALA A 258 8.93 2.70 8.31
N LEU A 259 8.28 1.54 8.10
CA LEU A 259 8.91 0.23 8.32
C LEU A 259 10.13 0.06 7.41
N LEU A 260 9.98 0.31 6.10
CA LEU A 260 11.08 0.23 5.14
C LEU A 260 12.24 1.14 5.54
N TYR A 261 11.93 2.40 5.88
CA TYR A 261 12.95 3.36 6.31
C TYR A 261 13.73 2.85 7.51
N GLY A 262 13.04 2.43 8.57
CA GLY A 262 13.72 1.94 9.79
C GLY A 262 14.53 0.66 9.52
N LEU A 263 14.02 -0.25 8.71
CA LEU A 263 14.73 -1.48 8.33
C LEU A 263 15.97 -1.19 7.47
N GLN A 264 15.92 -0.20 6.55
CA GLN A 264 17.10 0.29 5.83
C GLN A 264 18.19 0.83 6.78
N GLN A 265 17.78 1.45 7.88
CA GLN A 265 18.70 1.94 8.92
C GLN A 265 19.12 0.82 9.90
N SER A 266 18.75 -0.43 9.65
CA SER A 266 18.99 -1.57 10.55
C SER A 266 18.44 -1.37 11.97
N TRP A 267 17.32 -0.65 12.11
CA TRP A 267 16.69 -0.43 13.40
C TRP A 267 15.97 -1.68 13.92
N PRO A 268 15.86 -1.83 15.24
CA PRO A 268 14.94 -2.81 15.82
C PRO A 268 13.52 -2.59 15.31
N LEU A 269 12.80 -3.68 15.02
CA LEU A 269 11.47 -3.62 14.41
C LEU A 269 10.47 -2.81 15.25
N GLU A 270 10.58 -2.85 16.59
CA GLU A 270 9.77 -2.03 17.48
C GLU A 270 9.92 -0.53 17.19
N ARG A 271 11.16 -0.06 16.98
CA ARG A 271 11.44 1.34 16.62
C ARG A 271 10.84 1.70 15.24
N CYS A 272 10.89 0.78 14.29
CA CYS A 272 10.27 0.97 12.98
C CYS A 272 8.75 1.14 13.11
N VAL A 273 8.11 0.32 13.95
CA VAL A 273 6.66 0.38 14.22
C VAL A 273 6.27 1.67 14.94
N VAL A 274 7.05 2.13 15.90
CA VAL A 274 6.83 3.43 16.58
C VAL A 274 6.86 4.57 15.55
N LEU A 275 7.84 4.57 14.64
CA LEU A 275 7.89 5.55 13.54
C LEU A 275 6.65 5.42 12.66
N GLY A 276 6.23 4.20 12.31
CA GLY A 276 5.03 3.93 11.51
C GLY A 276 3.76 4.54 12.12
N ASN A 277 3.55 4.40 13.43
CA ASN A 277 2.43 5.01 14.13
C ASN A 277 2.45 6.55 14.06
N ARG A 278 3.63 7.17 14.19
CA ARG A 278 3.79 8.63 14.09
C ARG A 278 3.50 9.13 12.68
N VAL A 279 4.06 8.47 11.66
CA VAL A 279 3.87 8.85 10.25
C VAL A 279 2.42 8.62 9.81
N GLY A 280 1.78 7.52 10.24
CA GLY A 280 0.35 7.29 10.02
C GLY A 280 -0.54 8.38 10.62
N ALA A 281 -0.20 8.87 11.83
CA ALA A 281 -0.91 9.97 12.48
C ALA A 281 -0.72 11.32 11.76
N LEU A 282 0.45 11.57 11.17
CA LEU A 282 0.67 12.75 10.31
C LEU A 282 -0.12 12.64 9.00
N LYS A 283 -0.12 11.47 8.38
CA LYS A 283 -0.79 11.25 7.09
C LYS A 283 -2.30 11.41 7.18
N ILE A 284 -2.97 10.91 8.21
CA ILE A 284 -4.44 10.95 8.34
C ILE A 284 -5.00 12.38 8.41
N ALA A 285 -4.17 13.34 8.79
CA ALA A 285 -4.52 14.77 8.82
C ALA A 285 -4.48 15.44 7.43
N CYS A 286 -4.09 14.71 6.37
CA CYS A 286 -3.98 15.23 5.00
C CYS A 286 -4.83 14.43 4.03
N ARG A 287 -5.41 15.10 3.01
CA ARG A 287 -6.15 14.42 1.94
C ARG A 287 -5.19 13.75 0.94
N GLY A 288 -5.62 12.62 0.39
CA GLY A 288 -4.86 11.84 -0.60
C GLY A 288 -3.63 11.13 -0.01
N GLY A 289 -3.06 10.18 -0.75
CA GLY A 289 -1.94 9.35 -0.28
C GLY A 289 -0.58 10.06 -0.30
N GLN A 290 -0.44 11.16 -1.07
CA GLN A 290 0.84 11.77 -1.41
C GLN A 290 0.87 13.29 -1.19
N ASN A 291 0.20 13.80 -0.16
CA ASN A 291 0.08 15.24 0.10
C ASN A 291 0.50 15.65 1.52
N HIS A 292 0.85 14.69 2.38
CA HIS A 292 1.36 14.99 3.73
C HIS A 292 2.83 15.39 3.68
N VAL A 293 3.25 16.16 4.69
CA VAL A 293 4.63 16.59 4.85
C VAL A 293 5.19 15.95 6.12
N VAL A 294 6.41 15.45 6.03
CA VAL A 294 7.12 14.85 7.16
C VAL A 294 8.22 15.79 7.63
N ASP A 295 8.10 16.31 8.84
CA ASP A 295 9.21 16.99 9.49
C ASP A 295 10.15 15.95 10.12
N ARG A 296 11.31 15.76 9.51
CA ARG A 296 12.30 14.78 9.97
C ARG A 296 12.88 15.11 11.33
N ILE A 297 13.03 16.42 11.64
CA ILE A 297 13.57 16.86 12.93
C ILE A 297 12.58 16.53 14.03
N GLU A 298 11.31 16.84 13.86
CA GLU A 298 10.25 16.46 14.81
C GLU A 298 10.19 14.95 15.05
N LEU A 299 10.46 14.16 14.01
CA LEU A 299 10.50 12.69 14.12
C LEU A 299 11.80 12.17 14.74
N GLY A 300 12.81 13.01 14.95
CA GLY A 300 14.12 12.61 15.48
C GLY A 300 14.97 11.85 14.44
N LEU A 301 14.84 12.23 13.14
CA LEU A 301 15.52 11.63 12.00
C LEU A 301 16.60 12.55 11.41
N GLY A 302 17.10 13.49 12.20
CA GLY A 302 18.11 14.45 11.78
C GLY A 302 19.50 13.85 11.67
#